data_c3b42e9ee28f31d001170914c044f7e3
#
_entry.id   c3b42e9ee28f31d001170914c044f7e3
#
_cell.length_a   1.000
_cell.length_b   1.000
_cell.length_c   1.000
_cell.angle_alpha   90.00
_cell.angle_beta   90.00
_cell.angle_gamma   90.00
#
_symmetry.space_group_name_H-M   'P 1'
#
loop_
_entity.id
_entity.type
_entity.pdbx_description
1 polymer ?
#
loop_
_entity_poly.entity_id
_entity_poly.type
_entity_poly.pdbx_seq_one_letter_code
_entity_poly.pdbx_strand_id
1 'polypeptide(L)'
;MKKIILLLALCFTANNFFAQTTDPNQLKNEGNDALNAKNYAVAFEKYSEYLKLTNNQDSVTAYNCGVCADNIKKYKEAADYFDIAIKKNYNLANAYIGKSAAYRDMKNNQEYIATLTEGIKAVPGNATLEKL
;
A
#
# COMPACT_ATOMS: atom_id res chain seq x y z
N MET A 1 24.04 -34.56 60.21
CA MET A 1 23.24 -33.43 59.65
C MET A 1 23.67 -33.17 58.24
N LYS A 2 22.89 -33.67 57.26
CA LYS A 2 23.22 -33.53 55.83
C LYS A 2 22.53 -32.29 55.35
N LYS A 3 23.32 -31.29 54.94
CA LYS A 3 22.79 -30.09 54.28
C LYS A 3 22.47 -30.44 52.82
N ILE A 4 21.18 -30.45 52.46
CA ILE A 4 20.72 -30.58 51.10
C ILE A 4 20.82 -29.20 50.45
N ILE A 5 21.78 -29.03 49.55
CA ILE A 5 21.90 -27.84 48.72
C ILE A 5 20.95 -28.05 47.54
N LEU A 6 19.81 -27.36 47.59
CA LEU A 6 18.86 -27.33 46.47
C LEU A 6 19.38 -26.38 45.41
N LEU A 7 19.98 -26.93 44.35
CA LEU A 7 20.38 -26.18 43.18
C LEU A 7 19.11 -25.87 42.35
N LEU A 8 18.59 -24.66 42.49
CA LEU A 8 17.59 -24.11 41.61
C LEU A 8 18.27 -23.82 40.25
N ALA A 9 18.16 -24.76 39.33
CA ALA A 9 18.49 -24.51 37.93
C ALA A 9 17.44 -23.53 37.35
N LEU A 10 17.79 -22.24 37.32
CA LEU A 10 17.06 -21.25 36.55
C LEU A 10 17.22 -21.58 35.08
N CYS A 11 16.26 -22.29 34.52
CA CYS A 11 16.12 -22.40 33.08
C CYS A 11 15.76 -21.02 32.54
N PHE A 12 16.79 -20.24 32.21
CA PHE A 12 16.63 -19.05 31.37
C PHE A 12 16.32 -19.55 29.96
N THR A 13 15.04 -19.78 29.67
CA THR A 13 14.58 -19.88 28.30
C THR A 13 14.74 -18.49 27.72
N ALA A 14 15.92 -18.25 27.09
CA ALA A 14 16.09 -17.16 26.19
C ALA A 14 15.06 -17.39 25.05
N ASN A 15 13.89 -16.79 25.18
CA ASN A 15 13.03 -16.53 24.04
C ASN A 15 13.84 -15.63 23.14
N ASN A 16 14.60 -16.26 22.21
CA ASN A 16 15.10 -15.60 21.04
C ASN A 16 13.85 -15.17 20.23
N PHE A 17 13.28 -14.04 20.61
CA PHE A 17 12.43 -13.27 19.74
C PHE A 17 13.37 -12.78 18.62
N PHE A 18 13.70 -13.68 17.69
CA PHE A 18 14.17 -13.25 16.40
C PHE A 18 13.02 -12.42 15.84
N ALA A 19 13.15 -11.09 15.94
CA ALA A 19 12.37 -10.20 15.13
C ALA A 19 12.61 -10.70 13.69
N GLN A 20 11.63 -11.39 13.14
CA GLN A 20 11.67 -11.88 11.77
C GLN A 20 11.69 -10.62 10.93
N THR A 21 12.89 -10.21 10.49
CA THR A 21 13.02 -9.06 9.59
C THR A 21 12.34 -9.48 8.30
N THR A 22 11.13 -8.97 8.11
CA THR A 22 10.35 -9.25 6.91
C THR A 22 11.13 -8.71 5.71
N ASP A 23 11.52 -9.58 4.79
CA ASP A 23 12.20 -9.17 3.56
C ASP A 23 11.23 -8.35 2.70
N PRO A 24 11.55 -7.09 2.37
CA PRO A 24 10.69 -6.28 1.51
C PRO A 24 10.38 -6.95 0.16
N ASN A 25 11.34 -7.67 -0.42
CA ASN A 25 11.12 -8.37 -1.69
C ASN A 25 10.10 -9.50 -1.55
N GLN A 26 10.09 -10.20 -0.43
CA GLN A 26 9.10 -11.22 -0.14
C GLN A 26 7.70 -10.60 -0.05
N LEU A 27 7.53 -9.49 0.68
CA LEU A 27 6.25 -8.78 0.77
C LEU A 27 5.73 -8.35 -0.60
N LYS A 28 6.61 -7.78 -1.44
CA LYS A 28 6.24 -7.39 -2.80
C LYS A 28 5.77 -8.58 -3.63
N ASN A 29 6.48 -9.70 -3.57
CA ASN A 29 6.10 -10.91 -4.31
C ASN A 29 4.78 -11.48 -3.82
N GLU A 30 4.58 -11.60 -2.51
CA GLU A 30 3.30 -12.03 -1.92
C GLU A 30 2.15 -11.10 -2.32
N GLY A 31 2.39 -9.79 -2.36
CA GLY A 31 1.44 -8.80 -2.87
C GLY A 31 1.08 -9.02 -4.34
N ASN A 32 2.08 -9.28 -5.19
CA ASN A 32 1.86 -9.58 -6.61
C ASN A 32 1.03 -10.86 -6.81
N ASP A 33 1.35 -11.91 -6.07
CA ASP A 33 0.60 -13.19 -6.14
C ASP A 33 -0.84 -13.00 -5.69
N ALA A 34 -1.07 -12.25 -4.61
CA ALA A 34 -2.40 -11.92 -4.13
C ALA A 34 -3.18 -11.06 -5.13
N LEU A 35 -2.53 -10.06 -5.77
CA LEU A 35 -3.14 -9.24 -6.81
C LEU A 35 -3.55 -10.09 -8.02
N ASN A 36 -2.68 -10.98 -8.49
CA ASN A 36 -2.97 -11.90 -9.59
C ASN A 36 -4.15 -12.83 -9.27
N ALA A 37 -4.28 -13.24 -8.01
CA ALA A 37 -5.41 -14.00 -7.50
C ALA A 37 -6.65 -13.14 -7.22
N LYS A 38 -6.60 -11.81 -7.48
CA LYS A 38 -7.65 -10.83 -7.15
C LYS A 38 -8.01 -10.78 -5.66
N ASN A 39 -7.10 -11.22 -4.79
CA ASN A 39 -7.23 -11.08 -3.35
C ASN A 39 -6.73 -9.67 -2.92
N TYR A 40 -7.55 -8.67 -3.22
CA TYR A 40 -7.18 -7.27 -3.03
C TYR A 40 -6.88 -6.91 -1.57
N ALA A 41 -7.52 -7.57 -0.61
CA ALA A 41 -7.27 -7.30 0.81
C ALA A 41 -5.86 -7.74 1.22
N VAL A 42 -5.44 -8.96 0.84
CA VAL A 42 -4.09 -9.45 1.12
C VAL A 42 -3.04 -8.67 0.32
N ALA A 43 -3.32 -8.39 -0.97
CA ALA A 43 -2.41 -7.58 -1.78
C ALA A 43 -2.19 -6.19 -1.17
N PHE A 44 -3.25 -5.53 -0.71
CA PHE A 44 -3.16 -4.24 -0.02
C PHE A 44 -2.29 -4.31 1.23
N GLU A 45 -2.50 -5.31 2.09
CA GLU A 45 -1.71 -5.52 3.30
C GLU A 45 -0.22 -5.64 2.97
N LYS A 46 0.13 -6.55 2.05
CA LYS A 46 1.52 -6.82 1.66
C LYS A 46 2.21 -5.63 1.00
N TYR A 47 1.52 -4.96 0.08
CA TYR A 47 2.05 -3.78 -0.59
C TYR A 47 2.22 -2.58 0.36
N SER A 48 1.26 -2.36 1.26
CA SER A 48 1.34 -1.25 2.21
C SER A 48 2.50 -1.45 3.19
N GLU A 49 2.74 -2.67 3.65
CA GLU A 49 3.89 -3.01 4.50
C GLU A 49 5.22 -2.82 3.74
N TYR A 50 5.30 -3.34 2.51
CA TYR A 50 6.46 -3.14 1.64
C TYR A 50 6.78 -1.66 1.43
N LEU A 51 5.77 -0.86 1.08
CA LEU A 51 5.95 0.58 0.84
C LEU A 51 6.38 1.33 2.10
N LYS A 52 5.88 0.95 3.26
CA LYS A 52 6.32 1.50 4.54
C LYS A 52 7.79 1.20 4.81
N LEU A 53 8.25 -0.02 4.57
CA LEU A 53 9.66 -0.41 4.75
C LEU A 53 10.59 0.27 3.74
N THR A 54 10.11 0.57 2.53
CA THR A 54 10.88 1.20 1.45
C THR A 54 10.67 2.70 1.33
N ASN A 55 10.06 3.34 2.32
CA ASN A 55 9.74 4.77 2.33
C ASN A 55 8.99 5.22 1.06
N ASN A 56 8.05 4.42 0.57
CA ASN A 56 7.23 4.71 -0.61
C ASN A 56 8.04 4.95 -1.91
N GLN A 57 9.19 4.31 -2.06
CA GLN A 57 10.06 4.54 -3.23
C GLN A 57 9.59 3.85 -4.51
N ASP A 58 8.75 2.83 -4.42
CA ASP A 58 8.28 2.04 -5.57
C ASP A 58 6.92 2.55 -6.08
N SER A 59 6.96 3.31 -7.19
CA SER A 59 5.77 3.90 -7.79
C SER A 59 4.81 2.86 -8.40
N VAL A 60 5.34 1.75 -8.91
CA VAL A 60 4.53 0.65 -9.47
C VAL A 60 3.73 -0.01 -8.36
N THR A 61 4.42 -0.35 -7.27
CA THR A 61 3.78 -0.96 -6.10
C THR A 61 2.79 0.01 -5.45
N ALA A 62 3.11 1.31 -5.39
CA ALA A 62 2.19 2.33 -4.88
C ALA A 62 0.90 2.39 -5.73
N TYR A 63 1.03 2.42 -7.06
CA TYR A 63 -0.13 2.37 -7.94
C TYR A 63 -1.00 1.12 -7.70
N ASN A 64 -0.38 -0.06 -7.66
CA ASN A 64 -1.07 -1.33 -7.40
C ASN A 64 -1.74 -1.35 -6.02
N CYS A 65 -1.07 -0.79 -5.00
CA CYS A 65 -1.63 -0.63 -3.66
C CYS A 65 -2.89 0.27 -3.67
N GLY A 66 -2.85 1.37 -4.43
CA GLY A 66 -4.00 2.24 -4.67
C GLY A 66 -5.17 1.49 -5.29
N VAL A 67 -4.91 0.69 -6.33
CA VAL A 67 -5.94 -0.16 -6.97
C VAL A 67 -6.53 -1.16 -5.97
N CYS A 68 -5.70 -1.81 -5.16
CA CYS A 68 -6.17 -2.75 -4.15
C CYS A 68 -7.01 -2.05 -3.08
N ALA A 69 -6.56 -0.89 -2.59
CA ALA A 69 -7.28 -0.09 -1.61
C ALA A 69 -8.68 0.33 -2.11
N ASP A 70 -8.76 0.77 -3.37
CA ASP A 70 -10.02 1.14 -4.01
C ASP A 70 -11.00 -0.05 -4.07
N ASN A 71 -10.52 -1.22 -4.49
CA ASN A 71 -11.33 -2.45 -4.56
C ASN A 71 -11.87 -2.91 -3.19
N ILE A 72 -11.17 -2.62 -2.11
CA ILE A 72 -11.63 -2.92 -0.73
C ILE A 72 -12.28 -1.71 -0.05
N LYS A 73 -12.63 -0.67 -0.83
CA LYS A 73 -13.32 0.54 -0.39
C LYS A 73 -12.56 1.38 0.65
N LYS A 74 -11.24 1.26 0.67
CA LYS A 74 -10.35 2.13 1.44
C LYS A 74 -9.96 3.35 0.60
N TYR A 75 -10.97 4.18 0.31
CA TYR A 75 -10.85 5.24 -0.69
C TYR A 75 -9.81 6.32 -0.32
N LYS A 76 -9.69 6.64 0.98
CA LYS A 76 -8.68 7.61 1.39
C LYS A 76 -7.27 7.08 1.14
N GLU A 77 -7.01 5.85 1.56
CA GLU A 77 -5.72 5.20 1.33
C GLU A 77 -5.46 5.02 -0.18
N ALA A 78 -6.49 4.70 -0.97
CA ALA A 78 -6.38 4.63 -2.42
C ALA A 78 -5.90 5.96 -3.01
N ALA A 79 -6.52 7.08 -2.64
CA ALA A 79 -6.11 8.41 -3.08
C ALA A 79 -4.66 8.74 -2.70
N ASP A 80 -4.25 8.39 -1.47
CA ASP A 80 -2.90 8.63 -0.96
C ASP A 80 -1.85 7.81 -1.77
N TYR A 81 -2.13 6.55 -2.10
CA TYR A 81 -1.22 5.72 -2.89
C TYR A 81 -1.17 6.11 -4.37
N PHE A 82 -2.29 6.49 -4.97
CA PHE A 82 -2.28 7.06 -6.33
C PHE A 82 -1.49 8.38 -6.38
N ASP A 83 -1.54 9.19 -5.34
CA ASP A 83 -0.75 10.41 -5.22
C ASP A 83 0.77 10.14 -5.24
N ILE A 84 1.22 9.06 -4.60
CA ILE A 84 2.62 8.62 -4.66
C ILE A 84 3.00 8.26 -6.11
N ALA A 85 2.16 7.51 -6.82
CA ALA A 85 2.39 7.17 -8.23
C ALA A 85 2.44 8.42 -9.12
N ILE A 86 1.54 9.39 -8.91
CA ILE A 86 1.50 10.67 -9.62
C ILE A 86 2.80 11.46 -9.39
N LYS A 87 3.23 11.64 -8.16
CA LYS A 87 4.46 12.37 -7.79
C LYS A 87 5.72 11.76 -8.41
N LYS A 88 5.68 10.48 -8.70
CA LYS A 88 6.77 9.73 -9.36
C LYS A 88 6.57 9.56 -10.87
N ASN A 89 5.61 10.25 -11.46
CA ASN A 89 5.27 10.18 -12.88
C ASN A 89 4.97 8.76 -13.40
N TYR A 90 4.39 7.91 -12.56
CA TYR A 90 4.03 6.57 -12.96
C TYR A 90 2.55 6.48 -13.34
N ASN A 91 2.29 5.99 -14.56
CA ASN A 91 0.95 5.72 -15.09
C ASN A 91 -0.04 6.88 -14.85
N LEU A 92 0.41 8.10 -15.13
CA LEU A 92 -0.24 9.36 -14.73
C LEU A 92 -1.74 9.39 -15.01
N ALA A 93 -2.17 9.08 -16.25
CA ALA A 93 -3.58 9.13 -16.60
C ALA A 93 -4.43 8.24 -15.68
N ASN A 94 -4.04 6.96 -15.53
CA ASN A 94 -4.79 6.03 -14.69
C ASN A 94 -4.67 6.35 -13.20
N ALA A 95 -3.54 6.90 -12.77
CA ALA A 95 -3.36 7.32 -11.38
C ALA A 95 -4.27 8.51 -11.03
N TYR A 96 -4.40 9.50 -11.92
CA TYR A 96 -5.37 10.60 -11.76
C TYR A 96 -6.82 10.10 -11.81
N ILE A 97 -7.14 9.17 -12.73
CA ILE A 97 -8.47 8.55 -12.81
C ILE A 97 -8.79 7.82 -11.51
N GLY A 98 -7.88 6.98 -11.01
CA GLY A 98 -8.06 6.26 -9.74
C GLY A 98 -8.20 7.18 -8.54
N LYS A 99 -7.32 8.21 -8.42
CA LYS A 99 -7.39 9.20 -7.35
C LYS A 99 -8.73 9.97 -7.39
N SER A 100 -9.18 10.40 -8.58
CA SER A 100 -10.45 11.10 -8.72
C SER A 100 -11.63 10.19 -8.38
N ALA A 101 -11.62 8.93 -8.83
CA ALA A 101 -12.66 7.96 -8.49
C ALA A 101 -12.78 7.75 -6.97
N ALA A 102 -11.65 7.63 -6.28
CA ALA A 102 -11.62 7.53 -4.82
C ALA A 102 -12.29 8.75 -4.14
N TYR A 103 -12.00 9.97 -4.59
CA TYR A 103 -12.66 11.17 -4.05
C TYR A 103 -14.15 11.24 -4.38
N ARG A 104 -14.55 10.83 -5.59
CA ARG A 104 -15.98 10.72 -5.96
C ARG A 104 -16.71 9.76 -5.02
N ASP A 105 -16.13 8.60 -4.74
CA ASP A 105 -16.74 7.56 -3.92
C ASP A 105 -16.76 7.95 -2.43
N MET A 106 -15.84 8.82 -2.00
CA MET A 106 -15.91 9.54 -0.72
C MET A 106 -16.93 10.69 -0.71
N LYS A 107 -17.56 11.01 -1.84
CA LYS A 107 -18.45 12.17 -2.02
C LYS A 107 -17.75 13.52 -1.78
N ASN A 108 -16.43 13.55 -1.96
CA ASN A 108 -15.63 14.78 -1.88
C ASN A 108 -15.54 15.43 -3.25
N ASN A 109 -16.57 16.16 -3.64
CA ASN A 109 -16.68 16.76 -4.96
C ASN A 109 -15.59 17.82 -5.23
N GLN A 110 -15.10 18.50 -4.22
CA GLN A 110 -14.05 19.50 -4.35
C GLN A 110 -12.74 18.85 -4.82
N GLU A 111 -12.28 17.82 -4.12
CA GLU A 111 -11.06 17.09 -4.46
C GLU A 111 -11.22 16.29 -5.77
N TYR A 112 -12.41 15.77 -6.04
CA TYR A 112 -12.72 15.12 -7.31
C TYR A 112 -12.45 16.05 -8.50
N ILE A 113 -13.05 17.24 -8.50
CA ILE A 113 -12.89 18.24 -9.57
C ILE A 113 -11.45 18.73 -9.65
N ALA A 114 -10.81 19.01 -8.52
CA ALA A 114 -9.42 19.44 -8.47
C ALA A 114 -8.49 18.39 -9.09
N THR A 115 -8.66 17.12 -8.71
CA THR A 115 -7.85 16.00 -9.23
C THR A 115 -8.03 15.80 -10.73
N LEU A 116 -9.26 15.89 -11.24
CA LEU A 116 -9.52 15.81 -12.69
C LEU A 116 -8.87 16.96 -13.44
N THR A 117 -8.99 18.19 -12.92
CA THR A 117 -8.39 19.38 -13.53
C THR A 117 -6.87 19.25 -13.62
N GLU A 118 -6.23 18.78 -12.55
CA GLU A 118 -4.79 18.49 -12.54
C GLU A 118 -4.43 17.39 -13.55
N GLY A 119 -5.20 16.32 -13.59
CA GLY A 119 -4.98 15.20 -14.50
C GLY A 119 -5.05 15.60 -15.97
N ILE A 120 -6.04 16.41 -16.36
CA ILE A 120 -6.17 16.96 -17.72
C ILE A 120 -4.96 17.83 -18.07
N LYS A 121 -4.48 18.65 -17.14
CA LYS A 121 -3.28 19.44 -17.32
C LYS A 121 -2.01 18.60 -17.46
N ALA A 122 -1.88 17.55 -16.67
CA ALA A 122 -0.71 16.68 -16.64
C ALA A 122 -0.64 15.75 -17.86
N VAL A 123 -1.81 15.33 -18.38
CA VAL A 123 -1.91 14.39 -19.50
C VAL A 123 -2.93 14.95 -20.53
N PRO A 124 -2.57 16.03 -21.26
CA PRO A 124 -3.47 16.66 -22.22
C PRO A 124 -3.83 15.69 -23.34
N GLY A 125 -5.08 15.74 -23.81
CA GLY A 125 -5.60 14.86 -24.85
C GLY A 125 -5.96 13.44 -24.37
N ASN A 126 -5.97 13.19 -23.07
CA ASN A 126 -6.46 11.91 -22.56
C ASN A 126 -7.99 11.90 -22.56
N ALA A 127 -8.57 11.16 -23.53
CA ALA A 127 -10.01 11.13 -23.75
C ALA A 127 -10.82 10.62 -22.54
N THR A 128 -10.23 9.83 -21.66
CA THR A 128 -10.92 9.34 -20.46
C THR A 128 -11.00 10.45 -19.41
N LEU A 129 -9.90 11.15 -19.15
CA LEU A 129 -9.88 12.27 -18.19
C LEU A 129 -10.79 13.42 -18.62
N GLU A 130 -10.85 13.69 -19.95
CA GLU A 130 -11.67 14.77 -20.49
C GLU A 130 -13.17 14.47 -20.50
N LYS A 131 -13.58 13.22 -20.29
CA LYS A 131 -14.99 12.78 -20.27
C LYS A 131 -15.57 12.58 -18.86
N LEU A 132 -14.73 12.56 -17.83
CA LEU A 132 -15.16 12.37 -16.44
C LEU A 132 -15.65 13.66 -15.81
#